data_02e20d9c742ad1286d0525415ab3fc3e
#
_entry.id   02e20d9c742ad1286d0525415ab3fc3e
#
_cell.length_a   1.000
_cell.length_b   1.000
_cell.length_c   1.000
_cell.angle_alpha   90.00
_cell.angle_beta   90.00
_cell.angle_gamma   90.00
#
_symmetry.space_group_name_H-M   'P 1'
#
loop_
_entity.id
_entity.type
_entity.pdbx_description
1 polymer ?
#
loop_
_entity_poly.entity_id
_entity_poly.type
_entity_poly.pdbx_seq_one_letter_code
_entity_poly.pdbx_strand_id
1 'polypeptide(L)'
;MHPSPSFPVRGVSVVRLAGALRALGHRVELVELGAGQGPWGYLRARARVAKAIREVAPDVLHVHYGSGSLAVPRTAVPIVTTFIGDDLNGTPDRFGRTTWKSRVEVLLSHYAAWRSRRCITVSASLRSRLRSAALRGKTVVIRDAVDPAVFRPLPRAAARERLGLPPGAVLVIFPHDTTQPTKRLWLAEAAVAELQRRLPAAALWVVNGKAPDEMPWYYAAADTMIVTSMREGGPSSVKEALACGIPVVSVSVGDTELFREVPDGSRVAADNPTDLAAALHDVLKVPRERRSLLPTSLHLEVAARAIAALYREAIAT
;
A
#
# COMPACT_ATOMS: atom_id res chain seq x y z
N MET A 1 8.49 -7.27 -8.85
CA MET A 1 8.09 -8.27 -7.83
C MET A 1 6.77 -8.86 -8.32
N HIS A 2 6.67 -10.18 -8.36
CA HIS A 2 5.45 -10.88 -8.76
C HIS A 2 4.98 -11.72 -7.57
N PRO A 3 3.69 -11.93 -7.36
CA PRO A 3 3.19 -12.86 -6.35
C PRO A 3 3.82 -14.25 -6.53
N SER A 4 4.25 -14.85 -5.43
CA SER A 4 4.76 -16.23 -5.43
C SER A 4 4.17 -16.98 -4.24
N PRO A 5 4.18 -18.33 -4.22
CA PRO A 5 3.68 -19.09 -3.09
C PRO A 5 4.32 -18.69 -1.75
N SER A 6 5.60 -18.32 -1.76
CA SER A 6 6.32 -17.86 -0.56
C SER A 6 6.04 -16.41 -0.18
N PHE A 7 5.52 -15.58 -1.12
CA PHE A 7 5.22 -14.16 -0.92
C PHE A 7 4.00 -13.75 -1.75
N PRO A 8 2.79 -14.20 -1.39
CA PRO A 8 1.59 -14.02 -2.20
C PRO A 8 1.16 -12.57 -2.36
N VAL A 9 1.54 -11.68 -1.44
CA VAL A 9 1.19 -10.26 -1.46
C VAL A 9 2.14 -9.39 -2.28
N ARG A 10 3.35 -9.90 -2.62
CA ARG A 10 4.34 -9.10 -3.35
C ARG A 10 3.91 -8.84 -4.79
N GLY A 11 3.84 -7.57 -5.17
CA GLY A 11 3.56 -7.15 -6.55
C GLY A 11 2.12 -7.34 -7.01
N VAL A 12 1.19 -7.73 -6.13
CA VAL A 12 -0.24 -7.86 -6.47
C VAL A 12 -0.81 -6.55 -7.01
N SER A 13 -0.46 -5.41 -6.39
CA SER A 13 -0.87 -4.08 -6.87
C SER A 13 -0.37 -3.79 -8.29
N VAL A 14 0.86 -4.21 -8.62
CA VAL A 14 1.42 -4.05 -9.97
C VAL A 14 0.68 -4.92 -10.98
N VAL A 15 0.36 -6.16 -10.63
CA VAL A 15 -0.39 -7.08 -11.50
C VAL A 15 -1.81 -6.56 -11.74
N ARG A 16 -2.50 -6.08 -10.69
CA ARG A 16 -3.84 -5.47 -10.81
C ARG A 16 -3.80 -4.20 -11.66
N LEU A 17 -2.82 -3.33 -11.43
CA LEU A 17 -2.63 -2.13 -12.27
C LEU A 17 -2.39 -2.50 -13.73
N ALA A 18 -1.55 -3.50 -14.01
CA ALA A 18 -1.32 -3.98 -15.38
C ALA A 18 -2.61 -4.50 -16.03
N GLY A 19 -3.45 -5.20 -15.27
CA GLY A 19 -4.78 -5.62 -15.72
C GLY A 19 -5.68 -4.44 -16.07
N ALA A 20 -5.74 -3.44 -15.21
CA ALA A 20 -6.53 -2.23 -15.44
C ALA A 20 -6.03 -1.41 -16.65
N LEU A 21 -4.71 -1.31 -16.84
CA LEU A 21 -4.14 -0.65 -18.02
C LEU A 21 -4.43 -1.44 -19.31
N ARG A 22 -4.43 -2.77 -19.27
CA ARG A 22 -4.83 -3.61 -20.43
C ARG A 22 -6.32 -3.41 -20.77
N ALA A 23 -7.18 -3.28 -19.75
CA ALA A 23 -8.59 -2.98 -19.95
C ALA A 23 -8.82 -1.58 -20.59
N LEU A 24 -7.88 -0.65 -20.42
CA LEU A 24 -7.86 0.65 -21.12
C LEU A 24 -7.25 0.59 -22.53
N GLY A 25 -6.93 -0.60 -23.05
CA GLY A 25 -6.40 -0.80 -24.40
C GLY A 25 -4.86 -0.74 -24.51
N HIS A 26 -4.13 -0.63 -23.38
CA HIS A 26 -2.66 -0.62 -23.42
C HIS A 26 -2.10 -2.05 -23.51
N ARG A 27 -1.07 -2.25 -24.34
CA ARG A 27 -0.26 -3.46 -24.28
C ARG A 27 0.72 -3.36 -23.11
N VAL A 28 0.62 -4.24 -22.13
CA VAL A 28 1.47 -4.22 -20.93
C VAL A 28 2.23 -5.52 -20.80
N GLU A 29 3.55 -5.42 -20.75
CA GLU A 29 4.46 -6.54 -20.47
C GLU A 29 5.08 -6.35 -19.08
N LEU A 30 5.07 -7.41 -18.27
CA LEU A 30 5.62 -7.40 -16.92
C LEU A 30 6.99 -8.08 -16.90
N VAL A 31 8.00 -7.37 -16.43
CA VAL A 31 9.36 -7.91 -16.26
C VAL A 31 9.70 -7.98 -14.78
N GLU A 32 9.87 -9.19 -14.28
CA GLU A 32 10.31 -9.42 -12.91
C GLU A 32 11.79 -9.12 -12.72
N LEU A 33 12.10 -8.28 -11.74
CA LEU A 33 13.50 -7.90 -11.47
C LEU A 33 14.22 -8.88 -10.51
N GLY A 34 13.47 -9.79 -9.86
CA GLY A 34 14.01 -10.73 -8.86
C GLY A 34 14.44 -10.01 -7.56
N ALA A 35 13.82 -10.34 -6.44
CA ALA A 35 14.18 -9.77 -5.16
C ALA A 35 15.32 -10.56 -4.50
N GLY A 36 16.27 -9.86 -3.86
CA GLY A 36 17.17 -10.46 -2.87
C GLY A 36 18.44 -11.15 -3.40
N GLN A 37 18.79 -11.00 -4.67
CA GLN A 37 19.95 -11.70 -5.25
C GLN A 37 21.27 -10.87 -5.27
N GLY A 38 21.36 -9.81 -4.50
CA GLY A 38 22.55 -8.95 -4.46
C GLY A 38 22.90 -8.31 -5.81
N PRO A 39 24.16 -7.88 -6.04
CA PRO A 39 24.59 -7.21 -7.28
C PRO A 39 24.35 -8.05 -8.54
N TRP A 40 24.57 -9.35 -8.48
CA TRP A 40 24.37 -10.28 -9.61
C TRP A 40 22.89 -10.39 -10.00
N GLY A 41 21.96 -10.25 -9.03
CA GLY A 41 20.53 -10.20 -9.32
C GLY A 41 20.15 -9.01 -10.20
N TYR A 42 20.70 -7.84 -9.91
CA TYR A 42 20.46 -6.64 -10.74
C TYR A 42 21.08 -6.77 -12.14
N LEU A 43 22.26 -7.39 -12.28
CA LEU A 43 22.85 -7.63 -13.60
C LEU A 43 21.99 -8.56 -14.46
N ARG A 44 21.52 -9.67 -13.88
CA ARG A 44 20.59 -10.59 -14.56
C ARG A 44 19.27 -9.93 -14.92
N ALA A 45 18.73 -9.13 -14.00
CA ALA A 45 17.51 -8.34 -14.24
C ALA A 45 17.73 -7.34 -15.37
N ARG A 46 18.90 -6.69 -15.43
CA ARG A 46 19.24 -5.75 -16.50
C ARG A 46 19.27 -6.41 -17.88
N ALA A 47 19.81 -7.63 -17.98
CA ALA A 47 19.78 -8.39 -19.23
C ALA A 47 18.35 -8.74 -19.67
N ARG A 48 17.48 -9.15 -18.72
CA ARG A 48 16.05 -9.40 -19.00
C ARG A 48 15.32 -8.15 -19.46
N VAL A 49 15.54 -7.01 -18.78
CA VAL A 49 14.94 -5.73 -19.17
C VAL A 49 15.42 -5.30 -20.54
N ALA A 50 16.73 -5.42 -20.83
CA ALA A 50 17.28 -5.10 -22.14
C ALA A 50 16.70 -5.98 -23.25
N LYS A 51 16.47 -7.27 -22.98
CA LYS A 51 15.81 -8.20 -23.90
C LYS A 51 14.37 -7.77 -24.13
N ALA A 52 13.60 -7.53 -23.07
CA ALA A 52 12.20 -7.09 -23.17
C ALA A 52 12.06 -5.78 -23.96
N ILE A 53 12.96 -4.79 -23.76
CA ILE A 53 12.94 -3.53 -24.51
C ILE A 53 13.09 -3.80 -26.01
N ARG A 54 13.97 -4.72 -26.42
CA ARG A 54 14.17 -5.05 -27.84
C ARG A 54 13.01 -5.82 -28.45
N GLU A 55 12.40 -6.74 -27.69
CA GLU A 55 11.32 -7.61 -28.17
C GLU A 55 9.97 -6.92 -28.19
N VAL A 56 9.70 -6.08 -27.19
CA VAL A 56 8.41 -5.41 -27.02
C VAL A 56 8.37 -4.05 -27.70
N ALA A 57 9.54 -3.38 -27.84
CA ALA A 57 9.67 -2.00 -28.31
C ALA A 57 8.67 -1.05 -27.59
N PRO A 58 8.74 -0.93 -26.25
CA PRO A 58 7.74 -0.19 -25.49
C PRO A 58 7.90 1.32 -25.68
N ASP A 59 6.77 2.05 -25.65
CA ASP A 59 6.75 3.52 -25.68
C ASP A 59 7.17 4.13 -24.34
N VAL A 60 7.00 3.39 -23.22
CA VAL A 60 7.35 3.83 -21.87
C VAL A 60 7.74 2.65 -20.98
N LEU A 61 8.70 2.87 -20.08
CA LEU A 61 9.07 1.94 -19.02
C LEU A 61 8.52 2.42 -17.69
N HIS A 62 7.69 1.62 -17.02
CA HIS A 62 7.21 1.94 -15.69
C HIS A 62 7.92 1.07 -14.65
N VAL A 63 8.70 1.70 -13.78
CA VAL A 63 9.46 1.03 -12.72
C VAL A 63 8.73 1.21 -11.39
N HIS A 64 8.41 0.13 -10.72
CA HIS A 64 7.89 0.15 -9.35
C HIS A 64 9.02 -0.10 -8.37
N TYR A 65 9.15 0.80 -7.40
CA TYR A 65 10.20 0.86 -6.38
C TYR A 65 11.53 1.42 -6.90
N GLY A 66 12.07 2.41 -6.19
CA GLY A 66 13.21 3.22 -6.66
C GLY A 66 14.45 2.41 -7.07
N SER A 67 14.88 1.42 -6.27
CA SER A 67 16.05 0.60 -6.60
C SER A 67 15.85 -0.28 -7.84
N GLY A 68 14.61 -0.53 -8.27
CA GLY A 68 14.30 -1.25 -9.51
C GLY A 68 14.89 -0.58 -10.75
N SER A 69 15.10 0.74 -10.72
CA SER A 69 15.69 1.50 -11.83
C SER A 69 17.14 1.09 -12.15
N LEU A 70 17.84 0.44 -11.22
CA LEU A 70 19.19 -0.09 -11.46
C LEU A 70 19.20 -1.20 -12.50
N ALA A 71 18.09 -1.93 -12.63
CA ALA A 71 17.93 -2.96 -13.64
C ALA A 71 17.59 -2.38 -15.02
N VAL A 72 17.26 -1.09 -15.14
CA VAL A 72 16.97 -0.46 -16.42
C VAL A 72 18.28 -0.03 -17.10
N PRO A 73 18.60 -0.53 -18.30
CA PRO A 73 19.78 -0.12 -19.06
C PRO A 73 19.68 1.36 -19.48
N ARG A 74 20.75 1.91 -20.05
CA ARG A 74 20.66 3.18 -20.78
C ARG A 74 19.75 2.97 -21.99
N THR A 75 18.74 3.80 -22.12
CA THR A 75 17.72 3.69 -23.17
C THR A 75 17.15 5.07 -23.47
N ALA A 76 16.68 5.24 -24.72
CA ALA A 76 15.93 6.42 -25.15
C ALA A 76 14.45 6.35 -24.71
N VAL A 77 13.97 5.15 -24.36
CA VAL A 77 12.58 4.96 -23.89
C VAL A 77 12.37 5.73 -22.59
N PRO A 78 11.34 6.60 -22.50
CA PRO A 78 11.06 7.38 -21.29
C PRO A 78 10.74 6.46 -20.11
N ILE A 79 11.23 6.84 -18.93
CA ILE A 79 11.03 6.09 -17.68
C ILE A 79 10.07 6.84 -16.78
N VAL A 80 9.06 6.15 -16.28
CA VAL A 80 8.22 6.55 -15.17
C VAL A 80 8.59 5.70 -13.96
N THR A 81 8.78 6.30 -12.78
CA THR A 81 9.08 5.53 -11.55
C THR A 81 8.05 5.83 -10.48
N THR A 82 7.44 4.77 -9.91
CA THR A 82 6.56 4.85 -8.74
C THR A 82 7.33 4.52 -7.48
N PHE A 83 7.29 5.44 -6.50
CA PHE A 83 7.81 5.28 -5.15
C PHE A 83 6.67 4.94 -4.20
N ILE A 84 6.86 3.87 -3.39
CA ILE A 84 5.78 3.26 -2.62
C ILE A 84 5.95 3.35 -1.09
N GLY A 85 7.13 3.75 -0.61
CA GLY A 85 7.33 3.91 0.83
C GLY A 85 8.80 3.86 1.25
N ASP A 86 9.28 2.69 1.61
CA ASP A 86 10.63 2.48 2.16
C ASP A 86 11.75 2.95 1.22
N ASP A 87 11.48 2.95 -0.07
CA ASP A 87 12.39 3.44 -1.09
C ASP A 87 12.78 4.93 -0.93
N LEU A 88 11.89 5.76 -0.38
CA LEU A 88 12.19 7.16 -0.07
C LEU A 88 12.24 7.45 1.45
N ASN A 89 11.48 6.70 2.26
CA ASN A 89 11.49 6.85 3.71
C ASN A 89 12.70 6.17 4.36
N GLY A 90 13.24 5.13 3.71
CA GLY A 90 14.17 4.18 4.29
C GLY A 90 13.50 3.18 5.22
N THR A 91 14.05 1.97 5.26
CA THR A 91 13.57 0.91 6.17
C THR A 91 14.21 1.12 7.54
N PRO A 92 13.44 1.34 8.61
CA PRO A 92 13.97 1.45 9.95
C PRO A 92 14.36 0.07 10.50
N ASP A 93 15.32 0.05 11.42
CA ASP A 93 15.58 -1.12 12.27
C ASP A 93 14.47 -1.25 13.35
N ARG A 94 14.60 -2.28 14.20
CA ARG A 94 13.67 -2.52 15.32
C ARG A 94 13.57 -1.35 16.33
N PHE A 95 14.53 -0.43 16.31
CA PHE A 95 14.56 0.77 17.17
C PHE A 95 14.10 2.04 16.43
N GLY A 96 13.61 1.93 15.20
CA GLY A 96 13.18 3.05 14.38
C GLY A 96 14.32 3.82 13.70
N ARG A 97 15.58 3.37 13.80
CA ARG A 97 16.75 4.03 13.22
C ARG A 97 16.97 3.60 11.79
N THR A 98 17.25 4.54 10.91
CA THR A 98 17.56 4.24 9.51
C THR A 98 18.95 3.61 9.39
N THR A 99 19.01 2.38 8.86
CA THR A 99 20.28 1.66 8.66
C THR A 99 21.10 2.30 7.53
N TRP A 100 22.41 2.02 7.48
CA TRP A 100 23.27 2.51 6.38
C TRP A 100 22.84 1.93 5.02
N LYS A 101 22.40 0.66 4.97
CA LYS A 101 21.86 0.01 3.77
C LYS A 101 20.64 0.75 3.26
N SER A 102 19.76 1.11 4.15
CA SER A 102 18.56 1.88 3.83
C SER A 102 18.88 3.29 3.33
N ARG A 103 19.94 3.95 3.87
CA ARG A 103 20.39 5.24 3.34
C ARG A 103 20.89 5.14 1.90
N VAL A 104 21.63 4.06 1.57
CA VAL A 104 22.07 3.79 0.20
C VAL A 104 20.85 3.58 -0.70
N GLU A 105 19.84 2.82 -0.26
CA GLU A 105 18.61 2.59 -1.02
C GLU A 105 17.86 3.89 -1.31
N VAL A 106 17.75 4.78 -0.33
CA VAL A 106 17.17 6.12 -0.52
C VAL A 106 17.98 6.94 -1.54
N LEU A 107 19.31 6.88 -1.51
CA LEU A 107 20.15 7.56 -2.51
C LEU A 107 19.90 7.00 -3.93
N LEU A 108 19.82 5.68 -4.06
CA LEU A 108 19.53 5.03 -5.34
C LEU A 108 18.13 5.40 -5.84
N SER A 109 17.17 5.60 -4.95
CA SER A 109 15.83 6.07 -5.30
C SER A 109 15.83 7.52 -5.78
N HIS A 110 16.67 8.40 -5.22
CA HIS A 110 16.86 9.75 -5.75
C HIS A 110 17.51 9.74 -7.14
N TYR A 111 18.47 8.83 -7.36
CA TYR A 111 19.05 8.61 -8.68
C TYR A 111 18.01 8.09 -9.67
N ALA A 112 17.14 7.16 -9.24
CA ALA A 112 16.00 6.71 -10.03
C ALA A 112 15.07 7.87 -10.42
N ALA A 113 14.72 8.71 -9.44
CA ALA A 113 13.92 9.90 -9.70
C ALA A 113 14.60 10.84 -10.70
N TRP A 114 15.92 11.03 -10.60
CA TRP A 114 16.66 11.87 -11.54
C TRP A 114 16.61 11.31 -12.98
N ARG A 115 16.79 10.01 -13.15
CA ARG A 115 16.71 9.32 -14.46
C ARG A 115 15.33 9.31 -15.08
N SER A 116 14.28 9.39 -14.26
CA SER A 116 12.90 9.27 -14.74
C SER A 116 12.42 10.56 -15.40
N ARG A 117 11.65 10.43 -16.45
CA ARG A 117 10.96 11.56 -17.11
C ARG A 117 9.86 12.11 -16.22
N ARG A 118 9.06 11.23 -15.62
CA ARG A 118 8.03 11.51 -14.64
C ARG A 118 8.16 10.56 -13.46
N CYS A 119 7.67 10.98 -12.30
CA CYS A 119 7.64 10.17 -11.09
C CYS A 119 6.24 10.16 -10.49
N ILE A 120 5.95 9.10 -9.77
CA ILE A 120 4.73 8.93 -8.99
C ILE A 120 5.15 8.66 -7.54
N THR A 121 4.46 9.26 -6.59
CA THR A 121 4.52 8.88 -5.17
C THR A 121 3.11 8.54 -4.69
N VAL A 122 3.01 7.54 -3.82
CA VAL A 122 1.70 7.07 -3.32
C VAL A 122 1.10 7.98 -2.23
N SER A 123 1.85 8.99 -1.78
CA SER A 123 1.37 10.01 -0.84
C SER A 123 2.10 11.34 -0.99
N ALA A 124 1.48 12.43 -0.51
CA ALA A 124 2.09 13.75 -0.47
C ALA A 124 3.29 13.80 0.49
N SER A 125 3.20 13.10 1.62
CA SER A 125 4.29 12.96 2.57
C SER A 125 5.52 12.30 1.93
N LEU A 126 5.32 11.30 1.07
CA LEU A 126 6.41 10.65 0.35
C LEU A 126 7.02 11.58 -0.72
N ARG A 127 6.19 12.37 -1.44
CA ARG A 127 6.68 13.38 -2.39
C ARG A 127 7.58 14.40 -1.71
N SER A 128 7.27 14.83 -0.50
CA SER A 128 8.07 15.79 0.27
C SER A 128 9.49 15.28 0.62
N ARG A 129 9.70 13.94 0.61
CA ARG A 129 11.02 13.32 0.81
C ARG A 129 11.98 13.52 -0.35
N LEU A 130 11.48 13.87 -1.53
CA LEU A 130 12.36 14.20 -2.67
C LEU A 130 13.13 15.50 -2.41
N ARG A 131 14.46 15.43 -2.48
CA ARG A 131 15.38 16.47 -1.98
C ARG A 131 15.32 17.78 -2.77
N SER A 132 15.05 17.73 -4.09
CA SER A 132 15.08 18.95 -4.91
C SER A 132 13.69 19.36 -5.40
N ALA A 133 13.51 20.67 -5.61
CA ALA A 133 12.28 21.20 -6.22
C ALA A 133 12.04 20.65 -7.63
N ALA A 134 13.12 20.44 -8.41
CA ALA A 134 13.04 19.87 -9.75
C ALA A 134 12.49 18.43 -9.71
N LEU A 135 12.94 17.58 -8.77
CA LEU A 135 12.40 16.22 -8.61
C LEU A 135 10.93 16.25 -8.18
N ARG A 136 10.58 17.12 -7.23
CA ARG A 136 9.19 17.31 -6.82
C ARG A 136 8.30 17.84 -7.92
N GLY A 137 8.83 18.71 -8.81
CA GLY A 137 8.10 19.31 -9.93
C GLY A 137 7.67 18.30 -10.99
N LYS A 138 8.48 17.24 -11.23
CA LYS A 138 8.12 16.16 -12.17
C LYS A 138 7.44 14.96 -11.51
N THR A 139 7.08 15.07 -10.22
CA THR A 139 6.43 14.01 -9.44
C THR A 139 4.99 14.36 -9.16
N VAL A 140 4.10 13.46 -9.53
CA VAL A 140 2.67 13.53 -9.19
C VAL A 140 2.36 12.59 -8.02
N VAL A 141 1.32 12.91 -7.25
CA VAL A 141 0.80 12.00 -6.22
C VAL A 141 -0.34 11.21 -6.83
N ILE A 142 -0.14 9.91 -6.99
CA ILE A 142 -1.20 8.96 -7.34
C ILE A 142 -1.20 7.91 -6.25
N ARG A 143 -2.21 7.97 -5.38
CA ARG A 143 -2.33 7.05 -4.24
C ARG A 143 -2.54 5.62 -4.74
N ASP A 144 -2.08 4.64 -3.95
CA ASP A 144 -2.43 3.24 -4.19
C ASP A 144 -3.94 3.08 -4.24
N ALA A 145 -4.40 2.36 -5.24
CA ALA A 145 -5.80 2.20 -5.53
C ALA A 145 -6.27 0.76 -5.30
N VAL A 146 -7.55 0.60 -5.09
CA VAL A 146 -8.19 -0.68 -4.79
C VAL A 146 -9.16 -1.04 -5.90
N ASP A 147 -9.20 -2.33 -6.24
CA ASP A 147 -10.17 -2.88 -7.16
C ASP A 147 -11.51 -3.10 -6.44
N PRO A 148 -12.56 -2.33 -6.75
CA PRO A 148 -13.87 -2.47 -6.11
C PRO A 148 -14.60 -3.74 -6.52
N ALA A 149 -14.18 -4.46 -7.55
CA ALA A 149 -14.71 -5.76 -7.88
C ALA A 149 -14.25 -6.84 -6.88
N VAL A 150 -13.04 -6.67 -6.33
CA VAL A 150 -12.44 -7.58 -5.32
C VAL A 150 -12.79 -7.11 -3.91
N PHE A 151 -12.47 -5.86 -3.57
CA PHE A 151 -12.70 -5.30 -2.24
C PHE A 151 -14.00 -4.52 -2.22
N ARG A 152 -15.01 -5.13 -1.68
CA ARG A 152 -16.37 -4.59 -1.55
C ARG A 152 -17.02 -5.07 -0.27
N PRO A 153 -18.04 -4.40 0.23
CA PRO A 153 -18.80 -4.88 1.37
C PRO A 153 -19.39 -6.25 1.11
N LEU A 154 -19.19 -7.16 2.07
CA LEU A 154 -19.79 -8.49 2.10
C LEU A 154 -20.65 -8.61 3.37
N PRO A 155 -21.69 -9.49 3.40
CA PRO A 155 -22.51 -9.72 4.58
C PRO A 155 -21.66 -10.22 5.76
N ARG A 156 -21.67 -9.49 6.89
CA ARG A 156 -20.88 -9.81 8.09
C ARG A 156 -21.19 -11.21 8.63
N ALA A 157 -22.48 -11.57 8.66
CA ALA A 157 -22.90 -12.88 9.17
C ALA A 157 -22.29 -14.02 8.33
N ALA A 158 -22.38 -13.92 7.01
CA ALA A 158 -21.80 -14.92 6.09
C ALA A 158 -20.27 -14.98 6.20
N ALA A 159 -19.61 -13.82 6.39
CA ALA A 159 -18.16 -13.77 6.58
C ALA A 159 -17.74 -14.46 7.89
N ARG A 160 -18.47 -14.23 8.97
CA ARG A 160 -18.21 -14.85 10.27
C ARG A 160 -18.48 -16.36 10.26
N GLU A 161 -19.57 -16.78 9.66
CA GLU A 161 -19.88 -18.20 9.46
C GLU A 161 -18.76 -18.90 8.67
N ARG A 162 -18.36 -18.34 7.52
CA ARG A 162 -17.25 -18.84 6.69
C ARG A 162 -15.94 -19.01 7.45
N LEU A 163 -15.64 -18.09 8.37
CA LEU A 163 -14.39 -18.06 9.12
C LEU A 163 -14.49 -18.72 10.51
N GLY A 164 -15.65 -19.29 10.87
CA GLY A 164 -15.87 -19.93 12.17
C GLY A 164 -15.80 -18.96 13.35
N LEU A 165 -16.23 -17.70 13.16
CA LEU A 165 -16.13 -16.65 14.17
C LEU A 165 -17.44 -16.46 14.93
N PRO A 166 -17.40 -16.13 16.23
CA PRO A 166 -18.60 -15.87 17.03
C PRO A 166 -19.39 -14.68 16.47
N PRO A 167 -20.74 -14.78 16.31
CA PRO A 167 -21.54 -13.70 15.73
C PRO A 167 -21.53 -12.42 16.59
N GLY A 168 -21.43 -12.53 17.93
CA GLY A 168 -21.47 -11.42 18.88
C GLY A 168 -20.11 -10.80 19.23
N ALA A 169 -18.99 -11.35 18.77
CA ALA A 169 -17.66 -10.80 19.07
C ALA A 169 -17.47 -9.42 18.45
N VAL A 170 -16.74 -8.53 19.15
CA VAL A 170 -16.28 -7.24 18.61
C VAL A 170 -14.83 -7.41 18.18
N LEU A 171 -14.59 -7.43 16.87
CA LEU A 171 -13.29 -7.76 16.29
C LEU A 171 -12.57 -6.52 15.75
N VAL A 172 -11.43 -6.20 16.35
CA VAL A 172 -10.48 -5.19 15.88
C VAL A 172 -9.42 -5.92 15.04
N ILE A 173 -9.49 -5.79 13.70
CA ILE A 173 -8.55 -6.50 12.83
C ILE A 173 -7.20 -5.78 12.74
N PHE A 174 -6.12 -6.57 12.80
CA PHE A 174 -4.73 -6.16 12.55
C PHE A 174 -4.16 -7.00 11.41
N PRO A 175 -4.28 -6.55 10.13
CA PRO A 175 -3.95 -7.35 8.95
C PRO A 175 -2.49 -7.16 8.52
N HIS A 176 -1.55 -7.37 9.44
CA HIS A 176 -0.13 -7.12 9.18
C HIS A 176 0.74 -8.31 9.58
N ASP A 177 1.92 -8.39 8.95
CA ASP A 177 2.96 -9.32 9.30
C ASP A 177 3.51 -8.99 10.70
N THR A 178 3.28 -9.90 11.63
CA THR A 178 3.68 -9.75 13.04
C THR A 178 5.18 -9.88 13.26
N THR A 179 5.92 -10.41 12.28
CA THR A 179 7.38 -10.49 12.34
C THR A 179 8.07 -9.16 12.06
N GLN A 180 7.30 -8.15 11.59
CA GLN A 180 7.81 -6.81 11.30
C GLN A 180 7.63 -5.89 12.51
N PRO A 181 8.72 -5.54 13.25
CA PRO A 181 8.62 -4.67 14.44
C PRO A 181 8.04 -3.29 14.13
N THR A 182 8.20 -2.82 12.89
CA THR A 182 7.70 -1.52 12.42
C THR A 182 6.18 -1.43 12.39
N LYS A 183 5.47 -2.57 12.39
CA LYS A 183 4.00 -2.62 12.47
C LYS A 183 3.48 -2.45 13.89
N ARG A 184 4.34 -2.63 14.89
CA ARG A 184 4.07 -2.40 16.32
C ARG A 184 2.82 -3.13 16.83
N LEU A 185 2.78 -4.46 16.65
CA LEU A 185 1.70 -5.30 17.19
C LEU A 185 1.48 -5.03 18.69
N TRP A 186 2.55 -4.86 19.47
CA TRP A 186 2.50 -4.57 20.90
C TRP A 186 1.63 -3.32 21.21
N LEU A 187 1.63 -2.30 20.35
CA LEU A 187 0.82 -1.09 20.54
C LEU A 187 -0.66 -1.37 20.25
N ALA A 188 -0.95 -2.20 19.24
CA ALA A 188 -2.32 -2.63 18.96
C ALA A 188 -2.88 -3.50 20.11
N GLU A 189 -2.06 -4.42 20.65
CA GLU A 189 -2.40 -5.25 21.81
C GLU A 189 -2.72 -4.37 23.03
N ALA A 190 -1.84 -3.41 23.35
CA ALA A 190 -2.03 -2.50 24.48
C ALA A 190 -3.28 -1.62 24.30
N ALA A 191 -3.55 -1.13 23.09
CA ALA A 191 -4.74 -0.33 22.80
C ALA A 191 -6.04 -1.14 22.95
N VAL A 192 -6.06 -2.40 22.48
CA VAL A 192 -7.24 -3.26 22.62
C VAL A 192 -7.42 -3.70 24.08
N ALA A 193 -6.35 -3.97 24.82
CA ALA A 193 -6.42 -4.26 26.25
C ALA A 193 -7.03 -3.07 27.04
N GLU A 194 -6.68 -1.83 26.69
CA GLU A 194 -7.29 -0.63 27.28
C GLU A 194 -8.76 -0.48 26.85
N LEU A 195 -9.10 -0.80 25.59
CA LEU A 195 -10.47 -0.80 25.09
C LEU A 195 -11.35 -1.80 25.86
N GLN A 196 -10.83 -3.00 26.18
CA GLN A 196 -11.54 -4.06 26.91
C GLN A 196 -12.04 -3.63 28.30
N ARG A 197 -11.43 -2.64 28.92
CA ARG A 197 -11.95 -2.05 30.18
C ARG A 197 -13.33 -1.44 30.05
N ARG A 198 -13.66 -0.94 28.84
CA ARG A 198 -14.95 -0.30 28.52
C ARG A 198 -15.86 -1.20 27.68
N LEU A 199 -15.26 -2.11 26.91
CA LEU A 199 -15.94 -3.03 25.99
C LEU A 199 -15.32 -4.42 26.12
N PRO A 200 -15.69 -5.22 27.15
CA PRO A 200 -15.06 -6.53 27.42
C PRO A 200 -15.14 -7.53 26.26
N ALA A 201 -16.14 -7.39 25.37
CA ALA A 201 -16.32 -8.24 24.19
C ALA A 201 -15.33 -7.91 23.03
N ALA A 202 -14.55 -6.83 23.15
CA ALA A 202 -13.57 -6.46 22.11
C ALA A 202 -12.38 -7.41 22.12
N ALA A 203 -11.93 -7.80 20.93
CA ALA A 203 -10.75 -8.64 20.77
C ALA A 203 -9.88 -8.14 19.61
N LEU A 204 -8.58 -8.15 19.80
CA LEU A 204 -7.64 -7.97 18.69
C LEU A 204 -7.61 -9.24 17.85
N TRP A 205 -7.86 -9.09 16.57
CA TRP A 205 -7.83 -10.19 15.62
C TRP A 205 -6.67 -10.02 14.63
N VAL A 206 -5.58 -10.73 14.91
CA VAL A 206 -4.38 -10.69 14.07
C VAL A 206 -4.60 -11.60 12.85
N VAL A 207 -4.48 -11.03 11.66
CA VAL A 207 -4.62 -11.75 10.38
C VAL A 207 -3.33 -11.57 9.59
N ASN A 208 -2.62 -12.67 9.35
CA ASN A 208 -1.36 -12.68 8.63
C ASN A 208 -1.30 -13.84 7.61
N GLY A 209 -0.57 -13.63 6.50
CA GLY A 209 -0.27 -14.69 5.52
C GLY A 209 -1.46 -15.17 4.70
N LYS A 210 -2.57 -14.42 4.67
CA LYS A 210 -3.74 -14.76 3.86
C LYS A 210 -3.58 -14.30 2.42
N ALA A 211 -4.21 -15.03 1.49
CA ALA A 211 -4.22 -14.64 0.10
C ALA A 211 -4.97 -13.29 -0.08
N PRO A 212 -4.50 -12.40 -0.95
CA PRO A 212 -5.12 -11.08 -1.15
C PRO A 212 -6.59 -11.14 -1.54
N ASP A 213 -7.02 -12.19 -2.23
CA ASP A 213 -8.41 -12.35 -2.68
C ASP A 213 -9.33 -12.93 -1.57
N GLU A 214 -8.75 -13.46 -0.48
CA GLU A 214 -9.49 -13.88 0.70
C GLU A 214 -9.71 -12.72 1.69
N MET A 215 -8.87 -11.69 1.65
CA MET A 215 -8.92 -10.57 2.60
C MET A 215 -10.27 -9.86 2.69
N PRO A 216 -11.09 -9.73 1.63
CA PRO A 216 -12.44 -9.16 1.75
C PRO A 216 -13.32 -9.87 2.80
N TRP A 217 -13.20 -11.20 2.97
CA TRP A 217 -13.93 -11.95 3.98
C TRP A 217 -13.46 -11.61 5.40
N TYR A 218 -12.15 -11.42 5.58
CA TYR A 218 -11.58 -11.03 6.86
C TYR A 218 -12.00 -9.59 7.24
N TYR A 219 -11.93 -8.65 6.31
CA TYR A 219 -12.44 -7.31 6.54
C TYR A 219 -13.95 -7.32 6.82
N ALA A 220 -14.73 -8.09 6.06
CA ALA A 220 -16.18 -8.17 6.28
C ALA A 220 -16.56 -8.77 7.65
N ALA A 221 -15.77 -9.67 8.21
CA ALA A 221 -16.00 -10.26 9.52
C ALA A 221 -15.64 -9.31 10.69
N ALA A 222 -14.72 -8.36 10.47
CA ALA A 222 -14.26 -7.42 11.47
C ALA A 222 -15.22 -6.23 11.68
N ASP A 223 -15.08 -5.50 12.79
CA ASP A 223 -15.87 -4.31 13.11
C ASP A 223 -15.10 -3.01 12.86
N THR A 224 -13.78 -3.04 13.02
CA THR A 224 -12.87 -1.94 12.73
C THR A 224 -11.47 -2.48 12.47
N MET A 225 -10.62 -1.68 11.85
CA MET A 225 -9.21 -1.97 11.66
C MET A 225 -8.36 -1.03 12.52
N ILE A 226 -7.26 -1.54 13.08
CA ILE A 226 -6.25 -0.71 13.75
C ILE A 226 -4.93 -0.71 12.98
N VAL A 227 -4.32 0.47 12.85
CA VAL A 227 -3.00 0.68 12.24
C VAL A 227 -2.09 1.39 13.22
N THR A 228 -1.03 0.71 13.63
CA THR A 228 -0.05 1.19 14.61
C THR A 228 1.35 1.33 14.02
N SER A 229 1.48 1.30 12.70
CA SER A 229 2.78 1.31 12.01
C SER A 229 3.60 2.56 12.34
N MET A 230 4.93 2.41 12.47
CA MET A 230 5.85 3.55 12.66
C MET A 230 5.98 4.40 11.40
N ARG A 231 5.89 3.76 10.23
CA ARG A 231 6.03 4.38 8.91
C ARG A 231 5.21 3.61 7.89
N GLU A 232 4.60 4.34 6.99
CA GLU A 232 3.92 3.81 5.80
C GLU A 232 4.16 4.78 4.62
N GLY A 233 4.11 4.25 3.41
CA GLY A 233 4.06 5.09 2.20
C GLY A 233 2.63 5.55 1.92
N GLY A 234 1.73 4.58 1.86
CA GLY A 234 0.29 4.71 1.71
C GLY A 234 -0.31 3.31 1.87
N PRO A 235 -0.73 2.91 3.09
CA PRO A 235 -1.06 1.52 3.38
C PRO A 235 -2.27 1.04 2.56
N SER A 236 -2.05 0.07 1.67
CA SER A 236 -3.10 -0.52 0.83
C SER A 236 -4.19 -1.18 1.69
N SER A 237 -3.81 -1.82 2.80
CA SER A 237 -4.75 -2.46 3.74
C SER A 237 -5.80 -1.50 4.31
N VAL A 238 -5.46 -0.23 4.50
CA VAL A 238 -6.41 0.82 4.90
C VAL A 238 -7.47 1.03 3.84
N LYS A 239 -7.05 1.16 2.59
CA LYS A 239 -7.96 1.39 1.46
C LYS A 239 -8.82 0.17 1.17
N GLU A 240 -8.26 -1.03 1.35
CA GLU A 240 -8.98 -2.31 1.26
C GLU A 240 -10.07 -2.42 2.34
N ALA A 241 -9.73 -2.08 3.59
CA ALA A 241 -10.68 -2.06 4.70
C ALA A 241 -11.83 -1.08 4.44
N LEU A 242 -11.50 0.16 4.01
CA LEU A 242 -12.49 1.17 3.65
C LEU A 242 -13.38 0.71 2.49
N ALA A 243 -12.81 0.07 1.47
CA ALA A 243 -13.57 -0.50 0.35
C ALA A 243 -14.55 -1.59 0.82
N CYS A 244 -14.16 -2.39 1.81
CA CYS A 244 -15.00 -3.40 2.43
C CYS A 244 -16.01 -2.84 3.46
N GLY A 245 -16.03 -1.52 3.65
CA GLY A 245 -17.00 -0.84 4.54
C GLY A 245 -16.64 -0.89 6.00
N ILE A 246 -15.36 -1.12 6.36
CA ILE A 246 -14.93 -1.06 7.76
C ILE A 246 -14.12 0.23 8.01
N PRO A 247 -14.41 0.93 9.12
CA PRO A 247 -13.65 2.09 9.53
C PRO A 247 -12.27 1.69 10.05
N VAL A 248 -11.37 2.66 10.04
CA VAL A 248 -9.99 2.47 10.44
C VAL A 248 -9.60 3.47 11.53
N VAL A 249 -8.96 2.97 12.58
CA VAL A 249 -8.26 3.80 13.57
C VAL A 249 -6.76 3.66 13.31
N SER A 250 -6.07 4.78 13.12
CA SER A 250 -4.66 4.80 12.76
C SER A 250 -3.89 5.85 13.55
N VAL A 251 -2.64 5.59 13.84
CA VAL A 251 -1.68 6.65 14.14
C VAL A 251 -1.42 7.48 12.88
N SER A 252 -0.83 8.67 13.02
CA SER A 252 -0.54 9.55 11.87
C SER A 252 0.60 8.99 11.01
N VAL A 253 0.28 8.21 9.97
CA VAL A 253 1.24 7.59 9.03
C VAL A 253 0.71 7.56 7.60
N GLY A 254 1.64 7.54 6.65
CA GLY A 254 1.31 7.39 5.22
C GLY A 254 0.45 8.53 4.70
N ASP A 255 -0.72 8.19 4.22
CA ASP A 255 -1.73 9.10 3.67
C ASP A 255 -3.01 9.18 4.53
N THR A 256 -2.87 9.18 5.86
CA THR A 256 -3.99 9.31 6.81
C THR A 256 -4.82 10.60 6.63
N GLU A 257 -4.32 11.58 5.88
CA GLU A 257 -5.11 12.71 5.37
C GLU A 257 -6.40 12.27 4.65
N LEU A 258 -6.37 11.08 4.06
CA LEU A 258 -7.51 10.42 3.44
C LEU A 258 -8.73 10.33 4.37
N PHE A 259 -8.51 10.22 5.69
CA PHE A 259 -9.63 10.10 6.64
C PHE A 259 -10.49 11.36 6.72
N ARG A 260 -10.01 12.52 6.23
CA ARG A 260 -10.82 13.72 6.07
C ARG A 260 -11.83 13.62 4.91
N GLU A 261 -11.53 12.74 3.94
CA GLU A 261 -12.37 12.47 2.77
C GLU A 261 -13.36 11.32 3.05
N VAL A 262 -13.18 10.58 4.17
CA VAL A 262 -14.02 9.43 4.55
C VAL A 262 -15.05 9.87 5.60
N PRO A 263 -16.34 9.96 5.23
CA PRO A 263 -17.35 10.58 6.07
C PRO A 263 -17.68 9.80 7.35
N ASP A 264 -17.47 8.49 7.41
CA ASP A 264 -18.06 7.63 8.43
C ASP A 264 -17.06 7.05 9.44
N GLY A 265 -16.29 7.95 10.07
CA GLY A 265 -15.77 7.61 11.38
C GLY A 265 -14.41 6.94 11.45
N SER A 266 -13.63 6.87 10.36
CA SER A 266 -12.20 6.59 10.52
C SER A 266 -11.52 7.72 11.31
N ARG A 267 -10.55 7.38 12.16
CA ARG A 267 -9.91 8.32 13.09
C ARG A 267 -8.39 8.22 13.02
N VAL A 268 -7.73 9.36 13.09
CA VAL A 268 -6.30 9.44 13.46
C VAL A 268 -6.26 9.71 14.95
N ALA A 269 -5.54 8.87 15.68
CA ALA A 269 -5.33 9.01 17.12
C ALA A 269 -3.86 9.32 17.42
N ALA A 270 -3.59 9.85 18.60
CA ALA A 270 -2.22 10.00 19.08
C ALA A 270 -1.55 8.63 19.27
N ASP A 271 -0.23 8.62 19.19
CA ASP A 271 0.59 7.41 19.19
C ASP A 271 0.79 6.86 20.62
N ASN A 272 -0.31 6.48 21.26
CA ASN A 272 -0.34 5.83 22.57
C ASN A 272 -1.59 4.94 22.72
N PRO A 273 -1.56 3.94 23.62
CA PRO A 273 -2.66 2.98 23.80
C PRO A 273 -4.00 3.64 24.20
N THR A 274 -3.97 4.65 25.05
CA THR A 274 -5.17 5.27 25.62
C THR A 274 -5.97 6.02 24.55
N ASP A 275 -5.31 6.82 23.73
CA ASP A 275 -5.98 7.58 22.66
C ASP A 275 -6.44 6.67 21.53
N LEU A 276 -5.66 5.62 21.20
CA LEU A 276 -6.09 4.59 20.25
C LEU A 276 -7.33 3.84 20.76
N ALA A 277 -7.37 3.47 22.05
CA ALA A 277 -8.53 2.81 22.65
C ALA A 277 -9.76 3.71 22.65
N ALA A 278 -9.62 5.00 22.96
CA ALA A 278 -10.70 5.97 22.90
C ALA A 278 -11.27 6.10 21.47
N ALA A 279 -10.38 6.23 20.48
CA ALA A 279 -10.78 6.30 19.08
C ALA A 279 -11.47 5.02 18.60
N LEU A 280 -10.98 3.83 18.99
CA LEU A 280 -11.62 2.54 18.69
C LEU A 280 -13.03 2.47 19.32
N HIS A 281 -13.18 2.88 20.56
CA HIS A 281 -14.46 2.88 21.25
C HIS A 281 -15.48 3.81 20.56
N ASP A 282 -15.05 5.01 20.16
CA ASP A 282 -15.92 5.96 19.46
C ASP A 282 -16.35 5.45 18.09
N VAL A 283 -15.41 4.84 17.37
CA VAL A 283 -15.66 4.24 16.07
C VAL A 283 -16.66 3.07 16.16
N LEU A 284 -16.56 2.25 17.20
CA LEU A 284 -17.41 1.07 17.42
C LEU A 284 -18.82 1.41 17.91
N LYS A 285 -19.05 2.60 18.50
CA LYS A 285 -20.37 3.06 18.92
C LYS A 285 -21.28 3.49 17.78
N VAL A 286 -20.74 3.84 16.64
CA VAL A 286 -21.53 4.35 15.52
C VAL A 286 -22.15 3.16 14.75
N PRO A 287 -23.48 3.00 14.78
CA PRO A 287 -24.17 2.02 13.95
C PRO A 287 -23.91 2.31 12.46
N ARG A 288 -23.66 1.28 11.68
CA ARG A 288 -23.32 1.48 10.26
C ARG A 288 -24.01 0.49 9.36
N GLU A 289 -24.53 1.01 8.27
CA GLU A 289 -24.74 0.21 7.08
C GLU A 289 -23.39 -0.11 6.45
N ARG A 290 -23.21 -1.36 6.04
CA ARG A 290 -22.00 -1.78 5.35
C ARG A 290 -22.05 -1.36 3.88
N ARG A 291 -21.53 -0.18 3.63
CA ARG A 291 -21.28 0.36 2.30
C ARG A 291 -19.80 0.67 2.16
N SER A 292 -19.30 0.73 0.94
CA SER A 292 -17.92 1.16 0.72
C SER A 292 -17.71 2.57 1.28
N LEU A 293 -16.66 2.73 2.06
CA LEU A 293 -16.20 4.01 2.61
C LEU A 293 -15.06 4.61 1.75
N LEU A 294 -14.59 3.86 0.75
CA LEU A 294 -13.48 4.28 -0.12
C LEU A 294 -13.97 5.34 -1.11
N PRO A 295 -13.31 6.52 -1.18
CA PRO A 295 -13.57 7.50 -2.23
C PRO A 295 -13.34 6.90 -3.63
N THR A 296 -14.19 7.25 -4.59
CA THR A 296 -14.09 6.76 -5.98
C THR A 296 -12.78 7.15 -6.66
N SER A 297 -12.16 8.26 -6.23
CA SER A 297 -10.82 8.69 -6.67
C SER A 297 -9.72 7.65 -6.39
N LEU A 298 -9.97 6.70 -5.47
CA LEU A 298 -9.06 5.61 -5.11
C LEU A 298 -9.45 4.26 -5.74
N HIS A 299 -10.39 4.25 -6.67
CA HIS A 299 -10.67 3.05 -7.46
C HIS A 299 -9.55 2.80 -8.48
N LEU A 300 -9.21 1.54 -8.67
CA LEU A 300 -8.10 1.10 -9.52
C LEU A 300 -8.19 1.65 -10.96
N GLU A 301 -9.39 1.71 -11.52
CA GLU A 301 -9.62 2.24 -12.86
C GLU A 301 -9.27 3.74 -12.96
N VAL A 302 -9.61 4.54 -11.93
CA VAL A 302 -9.30 5.97 -11.88
C VAL A 302 -7.78 6.18 -11.80
N ALA A 303 -7.10 5.42 -10.95
CA ALA A 303 -5.64 5.46 -10.86
C ALA A 303 -4.97 5.02 -12.18
N ALA A 304 -5.48 3.98 -12.83
CA ALA A 304 -4.97 3.51 -14.12
C ALA A 304 -5.12 4.58 -15.21
N ARG A 305 -6.25 5.29 -15.28
CA ARG A 305 -6.45 6.43 -16.21
C ARG A 305 -5.48 7.58 -15.93
N ALA A 306 -5.26 7.92 -14.66
CA ALA A 306 -4.30 8.96 -14.28
C ALA A 306 -2.86 8.58 -14.67
N ILE A 307 -2.47 7.31 -14.45
CA ILE A 307 -1.17 6.79 -14.84
C ILE A 307 -1.02 6.77 -16.38
N ALA A 308 -2.05 6.36 -17.12
CA ALA A 308 -2.04 6.38 -18.58
C ALA A 308 -1.90 7.81 -19.14
N ALA A 309 -2.52 8.81 -18.50
CA ALA A 309 -2.32 10.21 -18.84
C ALA A 309 -0.87 10.64 -18.63
N LEU A 310 -0.26 10.24 -17.50
CA LEU A 310 1.13 10.53 -17.20
C LEU A 310 2.10 9.86 -18.19
N TYR A 311 1.77 8.68 -18.72
CA TYR A 311 2.56 8.04 -19.78
C TYR A 311 2.57 8.89 -21.03
N ARG A 312 1.41 9.42 -21.47
CA ARG A 312 1.34 10.31 -22.63
C ARG A 312 2.19 11.57 -22.45
N GLU A 313 2.17 12.16 -21.26
CA GLU A 313 3.06 13.29 -20.95
C GLU A 313 4.55 12.89 -21.00
N ALA A 314 4.90 11.71 -20.50
CA ALA A 314 6.29 11.24 -20.49
C ALA A 314 6.80 10.92 -21.91
N ILE A 315 5.93 10.51 -22.82
CA ILE A 315 6.25 10.22 -24.22
C ILE A 315 6.40 11.51 -25.04
N ALA A 316 5.52 12.50 -24.79
CA ALA A 316 5.47 13.76 -25.57
C ALA A 316 6.62 14.73 -25.26
N THR A 317 7.32 14.57 -24.16
CA THR A 317 8.45 15.42 -23.72
C THR A 317 9.80 14.75 -23.92
#